data_3f9fa1695466bfdfcc2170949132a701
#
_entry.id   3f9fa1695466bfdfcc2170949132a701
#
_cell.length_a   1.000
_cell.length_b   1.000
_cell.length_c   1.000
_cell.angle_alpha   90.00
_cell.angle_beta   90.00
_cell.angle_gamma   90.00
#
_symmetry.space_group_name_H-M   'P 1'
#
loop_
_entity.id
_entity.type
_entity.pdbx_description
1 polymer ?
#
loop_
_entity_poly.entity_id
_entity_poly.type
_entity_poly.pdbx_seq_one_letter_code
_entity_poly.pdbx_strand_id
1 'polypeptide(L)'
;MKQSSKGFTLVELLVVIGILGILMGALFPTISAAMFNANTAAMAMRGRNLFVAITQANTDREAAGLTSVWPSEDTEGLDQDDKQLIGASSSTEYFKYLFDFENKGDASNWKPYVDVDIGVLSGGGVPGAAGTTLKEDNVAWLVAKNVASEMADVVPVLVSRNVEYSALNSKIKGQIEGNESDEIGCGNGKGEKDTPFGNKGWVLVRKGGASQVIKAKYSKVSVIFNHQGFDNSKLDNPPEFLKL
;
A
#
# COMPACT_ATOMS: atom_id res chain seq x y z
N MET A 1 34.27 24.27 -54.94
CA MET A 1 33.93 22.84 -54.81
C MET A 1 32.48 22.72 -54.40
N LYS A 2 31.62 22.16 -55.30
CA LYS A 2 30.21 21.88 -54.97
C LYS A 2 30.18 20.54 -54.20
N GLN A 3 29.82 20.59 -52.91
CA GLN A 3 29.49 19.36 -52.19
C GLN A 3 28.18 18.79 -52.76
N SER A 4 28.27 17.61 -53.32
CA SER A 4 27.11 16.80 -53.72
C SER A 4 26.48 16.25 -52.44
N SER A 5 25.33 16.79 -52.02
CA SER A 5 24.49 16.18 -50.98
C SER A 5 23.86 14.89 -51.58
N LYS A 6 24.29 13.73 -51.10
CA LYS A 6 23.64 12.47 -51.40
C LYS A 6 22.27 12.48 -50.73
N GLY A 7 21.19 12.48 -51.50
CA GLY A 7 19.83 12.32 -50.98
C GLY A 7 19.59 10.90 -50.48
N PHE A 8 18.82 10.77 -49.40
CA PHE A 8 18.40 9.48 -48.86
C PHE A 8 17.41 8.80 -49.79
N THR A 9 17.59 7.52 -50.08
CA THR A 9 16.64 6.78 -50.91
C THR A 9 15.42 6.34 -50.09
N LEU A 10 14.25 6.24 -50.74
CA LEU A 10 13.00 5.80 -50.14
C LEU A 10 13.12 4.38 -49.55
N VAL A 11 13.91 3.53 -50.20
CA VAL A 11 14.19 2.14 -49.77
C VAL A 11 15.02 2.10 -48.46
N GLU A 12 16.05 2.97 -48.36
CA GLU A 12 16.84 3.06 -47.13
C GLU A 12 15.98 3.48 -45.91
N LEU A 13 15.04 4.42 -46.11
CA LEU A 13 14.13 4.84 -45.04
C LEU A 13 13.17 3.69 -44.67
N LEU A 14 12.65 2.96 -45.67
CA LEU A 14 11.70 1.86 -45.46
C LEU A 14 12.35 0.71 -44.69
N VAL A 15 13.60 0.35 -44.99
CA VAL A 15 14.33 -0.68 -44.29
C VAL A 15 14.59 -0.29 -42.80
N VAL A 16 14.96 0.96 -42.56
CA VAL A 16 15.21 1.46 -41.20
C VAL A 16 13.94 1.41 -40.34
N ILE A 17 12.79 1.91 -40.85
CA ILE A 17 11.54 1.84 -40.09
C ILE A 17 11.06 0.40 -39.92
N GLY A 18 11.32 -0.49 -40.88
CA GLY A 18 11.04 -1.93 -40.76
C GLY A 18 11.82 -2.58 -39.63
N ILE A 19 13.13 -2.33 -39.54
CA ILE A 19 13.98 -2.84 -38.44
C ILE A 19 13.55 -2.26 -37.11
N LEU A 20 13.31 -0.95 -37.05
CA LEU A 20 12.83 -0.29 -35.82
C LEU A 20 11.49 -0.85 -35.34
N GLY A 21 10.56 -1.14 -36.25
CA GLY A 21 9.27 -1.77 -35.95
C GLY A 21 9.43 -3.15 -35.31
N ILE A 22 10.32 -3.99 -35.84
CA ILE A 22 10.62 -5.32 -35.30
C ILE A 22 11.25 -5.19 -33.90
N LEU A 23 12.24 -4.31 -33.73
CA LEU A 23 12.89 -4.09 -32.44
C LEU A 23 11.93 -3.56 -31.38
N MET A 24 11.07 -2.59 -31.73
CA MET A 24 10.03 -2.07 -30.82
C MET A 24 9.04 -3.16 -30.41
N GLY A 25 8.60 -3.99 -31.36
CA GLY A 25 7.69 -5.10 -31.08
C GLY A 25 8.24 -6.10 -30.07
N ALA A 26 9.54 -6.40 -30.14
CA ALA A 26 10.22 -7.30 -29.21
C ALA A 26 10.45 -6.66 -27.83
N LEU A 27 10.69 -5.34 -27.75
CA LEU A 27 10.98 -4.62 -26.52
C LEU A 27 9.73 -4.28 -25.67
N PHE A 28 8.58 -4.09 -26.29
CA PHE A 28 7.37 -3.61 -25.61
C PHE A 28 6.93 -4.48 -24.41
N PRO A 29 6.88 -5.83 -24.49
CA PRO A 29 6.47 -6.66 -23.36
C PRO A 29 7.48 -6.61 -22.20
N THR A 30 8.77 -6.48 -22.48
CA THR A 30 9.81 -6.42 -21.44
C THR A 30 9.78 -5.10 -20.68
N ILE A 31 9.50 -3.98 -21.34
CA ILE A 31 9.36 -2.66 -20.73
C ILE A 31 8.17 -2.66 -19.77
N SER A 32 7.03 -3.21 -20.18
CA SER A 32 5.83 -3.28 -19.32
C SER A 32 6.08 -4.09 -18.05
N ALA A 33 6.80 -5.19 -18.13
CA ALA A 33 7.18 -6.00 -16.97
C ALA A 33 8.18 -5.26 -16.05
N ALA A 34 9.14 -4.56 -16.64
CA ALA A 34 10.11 -3.76 -15.88
C ALA A 34 9.43 -2.59 -15.14
N MET A 35 8.51 -1.89 -15.78
CA MET A 35 7.72 -0.82 -15.16
C MET A 35 6.86 -1.34 -13.99
N PHE A 36 6.22 -2.49 -14.15
CA PHE A 36 5.45 -3.12 -13.07
C PHE A 36 6.36 -3.43 -11.87
N ASN A 37 7.51 -4.07 -12.10
CA ASN A 37 8.44 -4.40 -11.02
C ASN A 37 8.99 -3.14 -10.32
N ALA A 38 9.33 -2.09 -11.07
CA ALA A 38 9.79 -0.82 -10.50
C ALA A 38 8.72 -0.13 -9.66
N ASN A 39 7.49 -0.06 -10.17
CA ASN A 39 6.37 0.56 -9.45
C ASN A 39 5.99 -0.21 -8.18
N THR A 40 6.01 -1.54 -8.23
CA THR A 40 5.71 -2.37 -7.04
C THR A 40 6.82 -2.28 -6.00
N ALA A 41 8.09 -2.24 -6.40
CA ALA A 41 9.21 -2.03 -5.48
C ALA A 41 9.14 -0.64 -4.81
N ALA A 42 8.88 0.42 -5.59
CA ALA A 42 8.69 1.76 -5.05
C ALA A 42 7.53 1.82 -4.06
N MET A 43 6.41 1.16 -4.37
CA MET A 43 5.28 1.08 -3.46
C MET A 43 5.61 0.31 -2.18
N ALA A 44 6.33 -0.81 -2.28
CA ALA A 44 6.75 -1.57 -1.10
C ALA A 44 7.65 -0.73 -0.17
N MET A 45 8.54 0.09 -0.73
CA MET A 45 9.35 1.05 0.05
C MET A 45 8.48 2.12 0.73
N ARG A 46 7.49 2.69 0.03
CA ARG A 46 6.56 3.67 0.62
C ARG A 46 5.78 3.07 1.78
N GLY A 47 5.23 1.87 1.61
CA GLY A 47 4.52 1.17 2.68
C GLY A 47 5.41 0.88 3.89
N ARG A 48 6.67 0.49 3.65
CA ARG A 48 7.63 0.30 4.74
C ARG A 48 7.94 1.62 5.46
N ASN A 49 8.15 2.72 4.72
CA ASN A 49 8.40 4.02 5.33
C ASN A 49 7.20 4.49 6.16
N LEU A 50 5.99 4.30 5.65
CA LEU A 50 4.75 4.59 6.39
C LEU A 50 4.67 3.76 7.68
N PHE A 51 4.92 2.45 7.59
CA PHE A 51 4.93 1.55 8.75
C PHE A 51 5.98 1.98 9.79
N VAL A 52 7.19 2.29 9.37
CA VAL A 52 8.27 2.75 10.28
C VAL A 52 7.87 4.04 10.97
N ALA A 53 7.28 4.99 10.27
CA ALA A 53 6.81 6.26 10.84
C ALA A 53 5.69 6.03 11.88
N ILE A 54 4.72 5.16 11.59
CA ILE A 54 3.66 4.78 12.56
C ILE A 54 4.28 4.11 13.79
N THR A 55 5.23 3.19 13.60
CA THR A 55 5.87 2.49 14.70
C THR A 55 6.71 3.45 15.57
N GLN A 56 7.41 4.40 14.95
CA GLN A 56 8.14 5.43 15.68
C GLN A 56 7.17 6.32 16.50
N ALA A 57 6.08 6.77 15.89
CA ALA A 57 5.04 7.53 16.60
C ALA A 57 4.47 6.75 17.79
N ASN A 58 4.24 5.45 17.63
CA ASN A 58 3.81 4.58 18.75
C ASN A 58 4.84 4.57 19.88
N THR A 59 6.12 4.35 19.56
CA THR A 59 7.19 4.28 20.56
C THR A 59 7.31 5.61 21.33
N ASP A 60 7.23 6.73 20.64
CA ASP A 60 7.31 8.05 21.24
C ASP A 60 6.10 8.33 22.15
N ARG A 61 4.90 7.88 21.77
CA ARG A 61 3.68 7.99 22.55
C ARG A 61 3.67 7.08 23.76
N GLU A 62 4.10 5.83 23.62
CA GLU A 62 4.25 4.89 24.73
C GLU A 62 5.23 5.44 25.77
N ALA A 63 6.36 6.02 25.36
CA ALA A 63 7.31 6.67 26.24
C ALA A 63 6.71 7.87 27.00
N ALA A 64 5.70 8.52 26.43
CA ALA A 64 4.95 9.62 27.07
C ALA A 64 3.73 9.12 27.88
N GLY A 65 3.48 7.80 27.95
CA GLY A 65 2.31 7.21 28.61
C GLY A 65 0.99 7.42 27.87
N LEU A 66 1.05 7.68 26.56
CA LEU A 66 -0.11 7.87 25.68
C LEU A 66 -0.47 6.58 24.93
N THR A 67 -1.68 6.52 24.41
CA THR A 67 -2.17 5.39 23.59
C THR A 67 -1.49 5.28 22.24
N SER A 68 -1.51 4.07 21.68
CA SER A 68 -1.05 3.78 20.31
C SER A 68 -1.78 4.63 19.25
N VAL A 69 -1.11 4.94 18.14
CA VAL A 69 -1.74 5.59 16.98
C VAL A 69 -2.40 4.59 16.02
N TRP A 70 -2.28 3.28 16.22
CA TRP A 70 -2.98 2.31 15.38
C TRP A 70 -4.51 2.42 15.57
N PRO A 71 -5.31 2.28 14.49
CA PRO A 71 -6.76 2.27 14.62
C PRO A 71 -7.23 1.15 15.57
N SER A 72 -8.23 1.46 16.40
CA SER A 72 -8.80 0.50 17.35
C SER A 72 -10.29 0.77 17.55
N GLU A 73 -11.02 -0.25 17.98
CA GLU A 73 -12.39 -0.12 18.44
C GLU A 73 -12.46 0.44 19.87
N ASP A 74 -11.40 0.25 20.66
CA ASP A 74 -11.31 0.78 22.00
C ASP A 74 -10.85 2.24 21.98
N THR A 75 -11.80 3.13 22.22
CA THR A 75 -11.58 4.59 22.30
C THR A 75 -12.02 5.17 23.64
N GLU A 76 -12.26 4.31 24.65
CA GLU A 76 -12.69 4.74 25.95
C GLU A 76 -11.57 5.51 26.69
N GLY A 77 -11.91 6.62 27.31
CA GLY A 77 -10.94 7.44 28.05
C GLY A 77 -10.00 8.31 27.21
N LEU A 78 -10.07 8.24 25.87
CA LEU A 78 -9.22 9.05 24.99
C LEU A 78 -9.73 10.51 24.92
N ASP A 79 -8.84 11.44 24.63
CA ASP A 79 -9.21 12.81 24.25
C ASP A 79 -9.87 12.87 22.85
N GLN A 80 -10.30 14.05 22.41
CA GLN A 80 -11.07 14.20 21.18
C GLN A 80 -10.23 13.89 19.93
N ASP A 81 -8.97 14.32 19.91
CA ASP A 81 -8.09 14.16 18.75
C ASP A 81 -7.68 12.68 18.59
N ASP A 82 -7.32 12.03 19.67
CA ASP A 82 -7.01 10.60 19.71
C ASP A 82 -8.24 9.74 19.34
N LYS A 83 -9.45 10.11 19.78
CA LYS A 83 -10.69 9.44 19.38
C LYS A 83 -10.93 9.49 17.88
N GLN A 84 -10.65 10.62 17.23
CA GLN A 84 -10.80 10.77 15.79
C GLN A 84 -9.78 9.92 15.04
N LEU A 85 -8.53 9.91 15.47
CA LEU A 85 -7.47 9.12 14.84
C LEU A 85 -7.71 7.62 15.03
N ILE A 86 -7.84 7.18 16.28
CA ILE A 86 -7.86 5.76 16.65
C ILE A 86 -9.21 5.13 16.28
N GLY A 87 -10.32 5.85 16.45
CA GLY A 87 -11.67 5.41 16.11
C GLY A 87 -12.06 5.62 14.64
N ALA A 88 -11.12 5.91 13.76
CA ALA A 88 -11.41 6.15 12.33
C ALA A 88 -12.17 4.99 11.70
N SER A 89 -13.20 5.31 10.93
CA SER A 89 -14.10 4.33 10.29
C SER A 89 -13.60 3.81 8.94
N SER A 90 -12.60 4.51 8.35
CA SER A 90 -11.99 4.16 7.08
C SER A 90 -10.49 4.47 7.05
N SER A 91 -9.78 3.81 6.15
CA SER A 91 -8.35 4.05 5.94
C SER A 91 -8.06 5.50 5.52
N THR A 92 -8.94 6.09 4.71
CA THR A 92 -8.80 7.49 4.27
C THR A 92 -8.97 8.46 5.46
N GLU A 93 -9.96 8.21 6.31
CA GLU A 93 -10.19 9.00 7.52
C GLU A 93 -9.02 8.87 8.49
N TYR A 94 -8.54 7.65 8.72
CA TYR A 94 -7.36 7.41 9.53
C TYR A 94 -6.15 8.20 9.05
N PHE A 95 -5.81 8.11 7.76
CA PHE A 95 -4.67 8.84 7.22
C PHE A 95 -4.88 10.36 7.22
N LYS A 96 -6.14 10.83 7.10
CA LYS A 96 -6.46 12.24 7.22
C LYS A 96 -6.04 12.80 8.58
N TYR A 97 -6.36 12.11 9.66
CA TYR A 97 -5.98 12.50 11.03
C TYR A 97 -4.50 12.22 11.32
N LEU A 98 -3.96 11.07 10.88
CA LEU A 98 -2.55 10.71 11.09
C LEU A 98 -1.59 11.78 10.54
N PHE A 99 -1.92 12.37 9.39
CA PHE A 99 -1.13 13.44 8.74
C PHE A 99 -1.67 14.85 9.02
N ASP A 100 -2.65 14.98 9.91
CA ASP A 100 -3.28 16.26 10.27
C ASP A 100 -3.65 17.12 9.05
N PHE A 101 -4.40 16.53 8.11
CA PHE A 101 -4.85 17.24 6.91
C PHE A 101 -5.78 18.41 7.22
N GLU A 102 -6.45 18.43 8.37
CA GLU A 102 -7.32 19.52 8.77
C GLU A 102 -6.56 20.83 8.96
N ASN A 103 -5.35 20.73 9.55
CA ASN A 103 -4.51 21.90 9.84
C ASN A 103 -3.38 22.10 8.82
N LYS A 104 -3.26 21.28 7.78
CA LYS A 104 -2.17 21.32 6.80
C LYS A 104 -1.97 22.68 6.11
N GLY A 105 -3.01 23.52 6.05
CA GLY A 105 -2.93 24.89 5.51
C GLY A 105 -2.38 25.93 6.48
N ASP A 106 -2.25 25.60 7.77
CA ASP A 106 -1.79 26.48 8.83
C ASP A 106 -0.52 25.90 9.48
N ALA A 107 0.62 26.42 9.06
CA ALA A 107 1.92 25.93 9.54
C ALA A 107 2.11 26.05 11.06
N SER A 108 1.32 26.89 11.75
CA SER A 108 1.39 27.06 13.21
C SER A 108 0.65 25.96 13.96
N ASN A 109 -0.41 25.42 13.34
CA ASN A 109 -1.30 24.44 13.95
C ASN A 109 -1.11 23.04 13.35
N TRP A 110 -0.43 22.90 12.24
CA TRP A 110 -0.19 21.59 11.61
C TRP A 110 0.73 20.72 12.47
N LYS A 111 0.19 19.61 12.99
CA LYS A 111 0.88 18.69 13.91
C LYS A 111 0.59 17.24 13.55
N PRO A 112 1.19 16.71 12.47
CA PRO A 112 1.01 15.32 12.10
C PRO A 112 1.57 14.39 13.19
N TYR A 113 0.91 13.26 13.40
CA TYR A 113 1.38 12.23 14.33
C TYR A 113 2.63 11.51 13.85
N VAL A 114 2.92 11.55 12.54
CA VAL A 114 4.04 10.85 11.90
C VAL A 114 4.96 11.82 11.16
N ASP A 115 6.26 11.56 11.23
CA ASP A 115 7.29 12.31 10.51
C ASP A 115 7.68 11.55 9.23
N VAL A 116 6.82 11.63 8.21
CA VAL A 116 7.07 11.06 6.89
C VAL A 116 6.35 11.88 5.83
N ASP A 117 6.92 11.94 4.62
CA ASP A 117 6.30 12.65 3.50
C ASP A 117 4.93 12.04 3.11
N ILE A 118 3.92 12.88 2.93
CA ILE A 118 2.54 12.48 2.55
C ILE A 118 2.50 11.66 1.26
N GLY A 119 3.50 11.84 0.37
CA GLY A 119 3.62 11.07 -0.86
C GLY A 119 3.69 9.55 -0.65
N VAL A 120 3.95 9.06 0.58
CA VAL A 120 3.89 7.62 0.90
C VAL A 120 2.48 7.05 0.77
N LEU A 121 1.43 7.88 0.87
CA LEU A 121 0.03 7.45 0.70
C LEU A 121 -0.33 7.16 -0.76
N SER A 122 0.45 7.64 -1.73
CA SER A 122 0.22 7.50 -3.16
C SER A 122 1.12 6.44 -3.79
N GLY A 123 0.93 6.15 -5.07
CA GLY A 123 1.83 5.30 -5.86
C GLY A 123 1.11 4.20 -6.64
N GLY A 124 1.82 3.56 -7.57
CA GLY A 124 1.24 2.52 -8.43
C GLY A 124 0.11 3.01 -9.34
N GLY A 125 0.08 4.29 -9.68
CA GLY A 125 -0.99 4.92 -10.46
C GLY A 125 -2.01 5.68 -9.60
N VAL A 126 -1.91 5.63 -8.28
CA VAL A 126 -2.70 6.45 -7.35
C VAL A 126 -2.08 7.83 -7.24
N PRO A 127 -2.80 8.91 -7.58
CA PRO A 127 -2.27 10.27 -7.51
C PRO A 127 -2.03 10.71 -6.07
N GLY A 128 -1.05 11.58 -5.86
CA GLY A 128 -0.82 12.21 -4.56
C GLY A 128 -1.95 13.18 -4.18
N ALA A 129 -2.12 13.41 -2.88
CA ALA A 129 -3.03 14.42 -2.38
C ALA A 129 -2.58 15.82 -2.77
N ALA A 130 -3.51 16.65 -3.23
CA ALA A 130 -3.26 18.03 -3.60
C ALA A 130 -3.84 18.99 -2.53
N GLY A 131 -3.02 19.97 -2.13
CA GLY A 131 -3.45 20.99 -1.15
C GLY A 131 -3.69 20.42 0.25
N THR A 132 -4.79 20.82 0.85
CA THR A 132 -5.17 20.52 2.24
C THR A 132 -6.23 19.41 2.38
N THR A 133 -6.57 18.73 1.28
CA THR A 133 -7.64 17.72 1.27
C THR A 133 -7.10 16.36 0.87
N LEU A 134 -7.34 15.36 1.69
CA LEU A 134 -7.13 13.95 1.35
C LEU A 134 -8.46 13.34 0.91
N LYS A 135 -8.47 12.71 -0.27
CA LYS A 135 -9.62 11.98 -0.82
C LYS A 135 -9.27 10.50 -0.93
N GLU A 136 -10.28 9.63 -0.99
CA GLU A 136 -10.10 8.20 -1.24
C GLU A 136 -9.21 7.91 -2.45
N ASP A 137 -9.35 8.69 -3.54
CA ASP A 137 -8.56 8.51 -4.76
C ASP A 137 -7.06 8.82 -4.58
N ASN A 138 -6.68 9.49 -3.49
CA ASN A 138 -5.29 9.81 -3.16
C ASN A 138 -4.63 8.80 -2.21
N VAL A 139 -5.39 7.82 -1.71
CA VAL A 139 -4.92 6.80 -0.76
C VAL A 139 -4.74 5.47 -1.46
N ALA A 140 -3.54 4.95 -1.46
CA ALA A 140 -3.18 3.67 -2.07
C ALA A 140 -3.21 2.50 -1.08
N TRP A 141 -3.43 2.77 0.21
CA TRP A 141 -3.27 1.82 1.30
C TRP A 141 -4.57 1.61 2.08
N LEU A 142 -4.77 0.36 2.50
CA LEU A 142 -5.68 0.00 3.57
C LEU A 142 -4.86 -0.31 4.82
N VAL A 143 -5.34 0.14 5.98
CA VAL A 143 -4.70 -0.07 7.28
C VAL A 143 -5.53 -1.05 8.11
N ALA A 144 -4.85 -1.93 8.85
CA ALA A 144 -5.50 -2.80 9.83
C ALA A 144 -5.76 -2.02 11.12
N LYS A 145 -6.95 -2.19 11.70
CA LYS A 145 -7.27 -1.80 13.08
C LYS A 145 -6.98 -2.95 14.05
N ASN A 146 -6.97 -2.66 15.33
CA ASN A 146 -6.75 -3.61 16.42
C ASN A 146 -5.39 -4.34 16.31
N VAL A 147 -4.34 -3.60 15.96
CA VAL A 147 -2.98 -4.16 15.86
C VAL A 147 -2.41 -4.32 17.27
N ALA A 148 -2.47 -5.54 17.79
CA ALA A 148 -2.02 -5.88 19.16
C ALA A 148 -0.56 -6.34 19.19
N SER A 149 0.08 -6.21 20.34
CA SER A 149 1.46 -6.69 20.58
C SER A 149 1.58 -8.20 20.44
N GLU A 150 0.55 -8.94 20.81
CA GLU A 150 0.47 -10.41 20.79
C GLU A 150 0.31 -10.98 19.37
N MET A 151 -0.09 -10.17 18.41
CA MET A 151 -0.19 -10.59 17.00
C MET A 151 1.14 -11.08 16.45
N ALA A 152 1.10 -12.16 15.66
CA ALA A 152 2.28 -12.66 14.97
C ALA A 152 2.83 -11.63 13.96
N ASP A 153 4.16 -11.51 13.87
CA ASP A 153 4.84 -10.56 12.99
C ASP A 153 4.57 -10.75 11.49
N VAL A 154 4.09 -11.93 11.11
CA VAL A 154 3.73 -12.25 9.70
C VAL A 154 2.40 -11.65 9.27
N VAL A 155 1.55 -11.22 10.20
CA VAL A 155 0.22 -10.67 9.89
C VAL A 155 0.37 -9.34 9.13
N PRO A 156 -0.29 -9.18 7.96
CA PRO A 156 -0.28 -7.91 7.26
C PRO A 156 -1.01 -6.82 8.06
N VAL A 157 -0.44 -5.62 8.11
CA VAL A 157 -1.03 -4.45 8.78
C VAL A 157 -1.29 -3.28 7.84
N LEU A 158 -0.57 -3.22 6.69
CA LEU A 158 -0.86 -2.32 5.60
C LEU A 158 -0.90 -3.13 4.30
N VAL A 159 -1.91 -2.90 3.48
CA VAL A 159 -2.03 -3.54 2.16
C VAL A 159 -2.47 -2.52 1.11
N SER A 160 -2.10 -2.76 -0.15
CA SER A 160 -2.57 -1.90 -1.23
C SER A 160 -4.07 -2.11 -1.47
N ARG A 161 -4.82 -1.04 -1.72
CA ARG A 161 -6.29 -1.01 -1.81
C ARG A 161 -6.91 -1.89 -2.91
N ASN A 162 -6.10 -2.41 -3.84
CA ASN A 162 -6.57 -3.31 -4.90
C ASN A 162 -6.67 -4.78 -4.47
N VAL A 163 -6.34 -5.11 -3.21
CA VAL A 163 -6.49 -6.47 -2.67
C VAL A 163 -7.96 -6.73 -2.27
N GLU A 164 -8.37 -7.99 -2.34
CA GLU A 164 -9.66 -8.46 -1.81
C GLU A 164 -9.61 -8.51 -0.27
N TYR A 165 -9.70 -7.32 0.35
CA TYR A 165 -9.48 -7.15 1.78
C TYR A 165 -10.50 -7.90 2.64
N SER A 166 -11.74 -8.09 2.17
CA SER A 166 -12.77 -8.85 2.88
C SER A 166 -12.39 -10.34 3.04
N ALA A 167 -11.84 -10.93 1.98
CA ALA A 167 -11.27 -12.29 2.04
C ALA A 167 -10.04 -12.32 2.95
N LEU A 168 -9.17 -11.31 2.88
CA LEU A 168 -8.02 -11.19 3.76
C LEU A 168 -8.43 -11.02 5.22
N ASN A 169 -9.45 -10.20 5.53
CA ASN A 169 -10.01 -10.03 6.87
C ASN A 169 -10.48 -11.34 7.48
N SER A 170 -11.20 -12.16 6.70
CA SER A 170 -11.65 -13.48 7.19
C SER A 170 -10.48 -14.37 7.62
N LYS A 171 -9.31 -14.19 7.00
CA LYS A 171 -8.11 -14.96 7.29
C LYS A 171 -7.32 -14.40 8.47
N ILE A 172 -7.15 -13.08 8.57
CA ILE A 172 -6.36 -12.49 9.67
C ILE A 172 -7.07 -12.51 11.02
N LYS A 173 -8.41 -12.55 11.04
CA LYS A 173 -9.22 -12.63 12.27
C LYS A 173 -9.17 -13.98 12.97
N GLY A 174 -8.92 -15.05 12.24
CA GLY A 174 -9.00 -16.41 12.75
C GLY A 174 -7.66 -17.08 12.93
N GLN A 175 -7.71 -18.41 12.94
CA GLN A 175 -6.54 -19.28 12.92
C GLN A 175 -6.13 -19.54 11.47
N ILE A 176 -4.82 -19.47 11.19
CA ILE A 176 -4.21 -19.83 9.91
C ILE A 176 -3.23 -20.98 10.12
N GLU A 177 -3.33 -22.00 9.25
CA GLU A 177 -2.30 -23.01 9.11
C GLU A 177 -1.25 -22.58 8.07
N GLY A 178 0.03 -22.91 8.33
CA GLY A 178 1.14 -22.42 7.49
C GLY A 178 1.13 -22.90 6.03
N ASN A 179 0.39 -23.95 5.70
CA ASN A 179 0.30 -24.55 4.36
C ASN A 179 -1.06 -24.31 3.68
N GLU A 180 -1.85 -23.36 4.14
CA GLU A 180 -3.15 -23.05 3.55
C GLU A 180 -3.02 -22.58 2.08
N SER A 181 -3.78 -23.20 1.19
CA SER A 181 -3.69 -22.96 -0.26
C SER A 181 -4.69 -21.95 -0.81
N ASP A 182 -5.60 -21.44 0.02
CA ASP A 182 -6.63 -20.49 -0.40
C ASP A 182 -6.01 -19.25 -1.07
N GLU A 183 -6.71 -18.70 -2.05
CA GLU A 183 -6.24 -17.53 -2.81
C GLU A 183 -6.95 -16.25 -2.34
N ILE A 184 -6.19 -15.16 -2.28
CA ILE A 184 -6.71 -13.81 -2.06
C ILE A 184 -6.65 -13.06 -3.39
N GLY A 185 -7.79 -12.57 -3.85
CA GLY A 185 -7.89 -11.86 -5.12
C GLY A 185 -7.33 -10.44 -5.08
N CYS A 186 -7.09 -9.86 -6.26
CA CYS A 186 -6.76 -8.45 -6.39
C CYS A 186 -7.27 -7.89 -7.73
N GLY A 187 -7.65 -6.61 -7.74
CA GLY A 187 -8.21 -5.92 -8.90
C GLY A 187 -9.52 -6.53 -9.42
N ASN A 188 -9.97 -6.12 -10.60
CA ASN A 188 -11.21 -6.60 -11.25
C ASN A 188 -12.46 -6.52 -10.35
N GLY A 189 -12.58 -5.44 -9.56
CA GLY A 189 -13.70 -5.23 -8.64
C GLY A 189 -13.64 -6.08 -7.36
N LYS A 190 -12.53 -6.77 -7.08
CA LYS A 190 -12.34 -7.55 -5.85
C LYS A 190 -11.80 -6.71 -4.69
N GLY A 191 -10.93 -5.73 -4.99
CA GLY A 191 -10.47 -4.74 -4.01
C GLY A 191 -11.38 -3.50 -3.99
N GLU A 192 -11.08 -2.54 -3.11
CA GLU A 192 -11.80 -1.25 -3.04
C GLU A 192 -11.68 -0.47 -4.36
N LYS A 193 -10.52 -0.53 -5.00
CA LYS A 193 -10.23 0.06 -6.32
C LYS A 193 -9.34 -0.88 -7.12
N ASP A 194 -9.35 -0.77 -8.43
CA ASP A 194 -8.44 -1.53 -9.31
C ASP A 194 -6.99 -1.01 -9.25
N THR A 195 -6.80 0.23 -8.85
CA THR A 195 -5.48 0.81 -8.60
C THR A 195 -5.06 0.63 -7.13
N PRO A 196 -3.76 0.42 -6.86
CA PRO A 196 -2.64 0.28 -7.79
C PRO A 196 -2.61 -1.11 -8.45
N PHE A 197 -1.95 -1.22 -9.59
CA PHE A 197 -1.54 -2.47 -10.26
C PHE A 197 -2.65 -3.36 -10.87
N GLY A 198 -3.93 -3.04 -10.71
CA GLY A 198 -5.05 -3.86 -11.22
C GLY A 198 -4.99 -5.28 -10.67
N ASN A 199 -5.15 -6.26 -11.56
CA ASN A 199 -5.12 -7.69 -11.26
C ASN A 199 -3.72 -8.34 -11.39
N LYS A 200 -2.64 -7.55 -11.49
CA LYS A 200 -1.28 -8.10 -11.68
C LYS A 200 -0.61 -8.50 -10.36
N GLY A 201 -1.03 -7.90 -9.26
CA GLY A 201 -0.49 -8.13 -7.93
C GLY A 201 -0.83 -6.99 -6.97
N TRP A 202 -0.29 -7.07 -5.78
CA TRP A 202 -0.53 -6.12 -4.70
C TRP A 202 0.67 -6.10 -3.74
N VAL A 203 0.67 -5.15 -2.83
CA VAL A 203 1.76 -4.95 -1.87
C VAL A 203 1.21 -5.04 -0.47
N LEU A 204 1.97 -5.66 0.42
CA LEU A 204 1.67 -5.71 1.85
C LEU A 204 2.88 -5.29 2.68
N VAL A 205 2.60 -4.81 3.89
CA VAL A 205 3.58 -4.63 4.97
C VAL A 205 3.08 -5.40 6.18
N ARG A 206 3.96 -6.17 6.78
CA ARG A 206 3.68 -7.02 7.94
C ARG A 206 3.91 -6.26 9.23
N LYS A 207 3.31 -6.73 10.33
CA LYS A 207 3.55 -6.22 11.69
C LYS A 207 5.04 -6.21 12.05
N GLY A 208 5.82 -7.20 11.61
CA GLY A 208 7.28 -7.22 11.78
C GLY A 208 8.06 -6.26 10.88
N GLY A 209 7.41 -5.34 10.15
CA GLY A 209 8.05 -4.32 9.31
C GLY A 209 8.52 -4.80 7.93
N ALA A 210 8.36 -6.07 7.60
CA ALA A 210 8.72 -6.59 6.28
C ALA A 210 7.68 -6.19 5.24
N SER A 211 8.12 -5.55 4.14
CA SER A 211 7.28 -5.28 2.98
C SER A 211 7.47 -6.34 1.90
N GLN A 212 6.38 -6.73 1.23
CA GLN A 212 6.39 -7.76 0.20
C GLN A 212 5.47 -7.41 -0.96
N VAL A 213 5.92 -7.75 -2.17
CA VAL A 213 5.10 -7.70 -3.39
C VAL A 213 4.53 -9.09 -3.65
N ILE A 214 3.23 -9.21 -3.72
CA ILE A 214 2.52 -10.44 -4.06
C ILE A 214 2.03 -10.34 -5.50
N LYS A 215 2.61 -11.15 -6.40
CA LYS A 215 2.08 -11.28 -7.76
C LYS A 215 0.80 -12.10 -7.74
N ALA A 216 -0.20 -11.73 -8.55
CA ALA A 216 -1.53 -12.36 -8.53
C ALA A 216 -1.48 -13.90 -8.59
N LYS A 217 -0.62 -14.48 -9.43
CA LYS A 217 -0.45 -15.94 -9.55
C LYS A 217 0.12 -16.63 -8.30
N TYR A 218 0.65 -15.87 -7.35
CA TYR A 218 1.22 -16.35 -6.09
C TYR A 218 0.46 -15.81 -4.87
N SER A 219 -0.73 -15.24 -5.07
CA SER A 219 -1.55 -14.66 -4.02
C SER A 219 -2.29 -15.74 -3.21
N LYS A 220 -1.52 -16.65 -2.62
CA LYS A 220 -2.00 -17.72 -1.76
C LYS A 220 -1.76 -17.40 -0.29
N VAL A 221 -2.65 -17.84 0.57
CA VAL A 221 -2.57 -17.59 2.02
C VAL A 221 -1.21 -18.03 2.58
N SER A 222 -0.70 -19.21 2.20
CA SER A 222 0.63 -19.68 2.61
C SER A 222 1.77 -18.73 2.22
N VAL A 223 1.70 -18.12 1.05
CA VAL A 223 2.71 -17.14 0.58
C VAL A 223 2.52 -15.80 1.27
N ILE A 224 1.28 -15.34 1.44
CA ILE A 224 0.94 -14.10 2.12
C ILE A 224 1.46 -14.13 3.56
N PHE A 225 1.29 -15.23 4.27
CA PHE A 225 1.75 -15.41 5.64
C PHE A 225 3.12 -16.11 5.74
N ASN A 226 3.87 -16.15 4.65
CA ASN A 226 5.24 -16.67 4.61
C ASN A 226 5.36 -18.13 5.11
N HIS A 227 4.39 -18.97 4.78
CA HIS A 227 4.25 -20.37 5.24
C HIS A 227 4.24 -20.53 6.78
N GLN A 228 3.86 -19.48 7.51
CA GLN A 228 3.74 -19.50 8.97
C GLN A 228 2.27 -19.53 9.39
N GLY A 229 1.98 -20.30 10.41
CA GLY A 229 0.68 -20.32 11.08
C GLY A 229 0.60 -19.26 12.18
N PHE A 230 -0.62 -18.85 12.53
CA PHE A 230 -0.92 -18.01 13.67
C PHE A 230 -2.37 -18.24 14.13
N ASP A 231 -2.70 -17.75 15.32
CA ASP A 231 -4.05 -17.81 15.87
C ASP A 231 -4.43 -16.46 16.50
N ASN A 232 -5.20 -15.66 15.77
CA ASN A 232 -5.75 -14.39 16.27
C ASN A 232 -7.17 -14.54 16.81
N SER A 233 -7.78 -15.74 16.76
CA SER A 233 -9.14 -15.98 17.24
C SER A 233 -9.29 -15.81 18.75
N LYS A 234 -8.17 -15.81 19.48
CA LYS A 234 -8.10 -15.64 20.94
C LYS A 234 -7.93 -14.20 21.39
N LEU A 235 -7.74 -13.27 20.45
CA LEU A 235 -7.66 -11.83 20.76
C LEU A 235 -9.07 -11.30 21.02
N ASP A 236 -9.22 -10.45 22.02
CA ASP A 236 -10.50 -9.80 22.36
C ASP A 236 -11.02 -8.98 21.17
N ASN A 237 -10.13 -8.26 20.51
CA ASN A 237 -10.41 -7.51 19.28
C ASN A 237 -9.47 -7.99 18.16
N PRO A 238 -9.88 -8.96 17.34
CA PRO A 238 -9.02 -9.46 16.26
C PRO A 238 -8.77 -8.38 15.18
N PRO A 239 -7.61 -8.45 14.50
CA PRO A 239 -7.26 -7.46 13.49
C PRO A 239 -8.22 -7.48 12.30
N GLU A 240 -8.47 -6.31 11.73
CA GLU A 240 -9.34 -6.14 10.56
C GLU A 240 -8.89 -4.95 9.73
N PHE A 241 -8.84 -5.09 8.39
CA PHE A 241 -8.59 -3.96 7.51
C PHE A 241 -9.81 -3.04 7.45
N LEU A 242 -9.56 -1.76 7.62
CA LEU A 242 -10.53 -0.71 7.31
C LEU A 242 -10.71 -0.61 5.80
N LYS A 243 -11.95 -0.34 5.34
CA LYS A 243 -12.21 0.08 3.96
C LYS A 243 -11.49 1.41 3.64
N LEU A 244 -11.54 1.84 2.37
CA LEU A 244 -11.05 3.15 1.96
C LEU A 244 -11.75 4.31 2.67
#